data_754791f22ef4ce040428f00115518242
#
_entry.id   754791f22ef4ce040428f00115518242
#
_cell.length_a   1.000
_cell.length_b   1.000
_cell.length_c   1.000
_cell.angle_alpha   90.00
_cell.angle_beta   90.00
_cell.angle_gamma   90.00
#
_symmetry.space_group_name_H-M   'P 1'
#
loop_
_entity.id
_entity.type
_entity.pdbx_description
1 polymer ?
#
loop_
_entity_poly.entity_id
_entity_poly.type
_entity_poly.pdbx_seq_one_letter_code
_entity_poly.pdbx_strand_id
1 'polypeptide(L)'
;MTTEDILSKLLLHNNNDWEIENVTCDDSTEEIHIMLKYRYDTIKVEEKEFPIFDFRHERSWRHLDMWQYKTILEARIPRYHDGEEVKSVAVPRALPNSRMSWLMEKNDRNAPLYQKSDKDCTSSPPYFRAGTWRYASCR
;
A
#
# COMPACT_ATOMS: atom_id res chain seq x y z
N MET A 1 -6.20 -13.88 19.59
CA MET A 1 -5.93 -12.99 18.44
C MET A 1 -4.49 -13.20 18.00
N THR A 2 -4.29 -13.62 16.79
CA THR A 2 -2.95 -13.86 16.23
C THR A 2 -2.39 -12.56 15.65
N THR A 3 -1.07 -12.55 15.37
CA THR A 3 -0.43 -11.40 14.68
C THR A 3 -1.05 -11.16 13.31
N GLU A 4 -1.42 -12.23 12.62
CA GLU A 4 -2.10 -12.17 11.32
C GLU A 4 -3.49 -11.53 11.42
N ASP A 5 -4.24 -11.83 12.50
CA ASP A 5 -5.54 -11.20 12.75
C ASP A 5 -5.40 -9.69 12.96
N ILE A 6 -4.35 -9.26 13.65
CA ILE A 6 -4.08 -7.85 13.90
C ILE A 6 -3.72 -7.15 12.58
N LEU A 7 -2.82 -7.73 11.79
CA LEU A 7 -2.45 -7.19 10.48
C LEU A 7 -3.65 -7.12 9.53
N SER A 8 -4.48 -8.16 9.52
CA SER A 8 -5.70 -8.18 8.71
C SER A 8 -6.65 -7.06 9.09
N LYS A 9 -6.85 -6.82 10.38
CA LYS A 9 -7.71 -5.72 10.86
C LYS A 9 -7.15 -4.34 10.51
N LEU A 10 -5.85 -4.14 10.66
CA LEU A 10 -5.20 -2.86 10.38
C LEU A 10 -5.16 -2.56 8.89
N LEU A 11 -4.87 -3.57 8.08
CA LEU A 11 -4.70 -3.42 6.64
C LEU A 11 -6.01 -3.45 5.88
N LEU A 12 -6.84 -4.44 6.14
CA LEU A 12 -8.07 -4.68 5.38
C LEU A 12 -9.27 -3.90 5.92
N HIS A 13 -9.24 -3.48 7.18
CA HIS A 13 -10.24 -2.62 7.82
C HIS A 13 -11.68 -3.00 7.45
N ASN A 14 -12.16 -4.12 7.98
CA ASN A 14 -13.50 -4.66 7.72
C ASN A 14 -13.81 -5.07 6.27
N ASN A 15 -12.81 -5.14 5.41
CA ASN A 15 -12.99 -5.74 4.10
C ASN A 15 -12.88 -7.26 4.23
N ASN A 16 -14.01 -7.94 4.07
CA ASN A 16 -14.10 -9.39 4.21
C ASN A 16 -13.80 -10.15 2.92
N ASP A 17 -13.68 -9.45 1.81
CA ASP A 17 -13.48 -10.06 0.49
C ASP A 17 -12.04 -10.43 0.21
N TRP A 18 -11.12 -9.84 0.97
CA TRP A 18 -9.69 -10.06 0.85
C TRP A 18 -9.12 -10.68 2.12
N GLU A 19 -8.06 -11.43 1.95
CA GLU A 19 -7.30 -12.02 3.06
C GLU A 19 -5.80 -11.88 2.81
N ILE A 20 -5.00 -11.95 3.87
CA ILE A 20 -3.56 -12.00 3.77
C ILE A 20 -3.18 -13.45 3.51
N GLU A 21 -2.57 -13.72 2.37
CA GLU A 21 -2.09 -15.05 1.98
C GLU A 21 -0.74 -15.35 2.61
N ASN A 22 0.16 -14.37 2.56
CA ASN A 22 1.53 -14.53 3.04
C ASN A 22 2.13 -13.18 3.46
N VAL A 23 3.02 -13.23 4.43
CA VAL A 23 3.84 -12.10 4.86
C VAL A 23 5.29 -12.54 4.89
N THR A 24 6.14 -11.88 4.13
CA THR A 24 7.58 -12.12 4.12
C THR A 24 8.33 -10.86 4.56
N CYS A 25 9.36 -11.05 5.35
CA CYS A 25 10.24 -9.98 5.81
C CYS A 25 11.66 -10.29 5.35
N ASP A 26 12.26 -9.35 4.65
CA ASP A 26 13.66 -9.44 4.22
C ASP A 26 14.49 -8.41 5.00
N ASP A 27 15.31 -8.90 5.91
CA ASP A 27 16.18 -8.06 6.74
C ASP A 27 17.33 -7.44 5.94
N SER A 28 17.70 -8.03 4.82
CA SER A 28 18.80 -7.51 3.99
C SER A 28 18.41 -6.27 3.19
N THR A 29 17.17 -6.22 2.74
CA THR A 29 16.60 -5.08 2.00
C THR A 29 15.75 -4.18 2.89
N GLU A 30 15.49 -4.58 4.13
CA GLU A 30 14.57 -3.93 5.05
C GLU A 30 13.17 -3.73 4.43
N GLU A 31 12.65 -4.81 3.84
CA GLU A 31 11.35 -4.81 3.18
C GLU A 31 10.41 -5.88 3.76
N ILE A 32 9.15 -5.50 3.90
CA ILE A 32 8.05 -6.41 4.26
C ILE A 32 7.13 -6.50 3.06
N HIS A 33 6.93 -7.70 2.54
CA HIS A 33 6.00 -7.98 1.47
C HIS A 33 4.76 -8.66 2.04
N ILE A 34 3.61 -8.09 1.79
CA ILE A 34 2.31 -8.60 2.22
C ILE A 34 1.50 -8.98 0.98
N MET A 35 1.33 -10.29 0.78
CA MET A 35 0.54 -10.82 -0.33
C MET A 35 -0.93 -10.88 0.06
N LEU A 36 -1.77 -10.22 -0.71
CA LEU A 36 -3.21 -10.24 -0.57
C LEU A 36 -3.85 -11.17 -1.60
N LYS A 37 -4.83 -11.93 -1.13
CA LYS A 37 -5.62 -12.85 -1.95
C LYS A 37 -7.10 -12.52 -1.84
N TYR A 38 -7.80 -12.61 -2.95
CA TYR A 38 -9.25 -12.54 -2.97
C TYR A 38 -9.84 -13.86 -2.44
N ARG A 39 -10.76 -13.76 -1.49
CA ARG A 39 -11.24 -14.91 -0.71
C ARG A 39 -12.22 -15.82 -1.46
N TYR A 40 -12.96 -15.27 -2.40
CA TYR A 40 -14.06 -15.97 -3.04
C TYR A 40 -13.75 -16.34 -4.50
N ASP A 41 -14.44 -17.36 -4.99
CA ASP A 41 -14.38 -17.76 -6.40
C ASP A 41 -15.35 -16.98 -7.29
N THR A 42 -16.25 -16.21 -6.69
CA THR A 42 -17.22 -15.35 -7.36
C THR A 42 -17.10 -13.92 -6.87
N ILE A 43 -17.38 -12.97 -7.74
CA ILE A 43 -17.34 -11.54 -7.44
C ILE A 43 -18.76 -11.03 -7.31
N LYS A 44 -19.08 -10.46 -6.16
CA LYS A 44 -20.38 -9.82 -5.91
C LYS A 44 -20.27 -8.33 -6.15
N VAL A 45 -21.07 -7.85 -7.09
CA VAL A 45 -21.19 -6.41 -7.37
C VAL A 45 -22.66 -6.05 -7.27
N GLU A 46 -22.99 -5.21 -6.31
CA GLU A 46 -24.37 -4.88 -5.96
C GLU A 46 -25.18 -6.15 -5.63
N GLU A 47 -26.18 -6.52 -6.44
CA GLU A 47 -27.00 -7.71 -6.23
C GLU A 47 -26.65 -8.84 -7.21
N LYS A 48 -25.62 -8.67 -8.05
CA LYS A 48 -25.21 -9.63 -9.06
C LYS A 48 -23.93 -10.36 -8.66
N GLU A 49 -23.88 -11.64 -8.98
CA GLU A 49 -22.68 -12.46 -8.83
C GLU A 49 -22.10 -12.75 -10.22
N PHE A 50 -20.79 -12.54 -10.31
CA PHE A 50 -20.03 -12.82 -11.53
C PHE A 50 -18.95 -13.85 -11.22
N PRO A 51 -18.76 -14.85 -12.09
CA PRO A 51 -17.62 -15.75 -11.96
C PRO A 51 -16.32 -15.00 -12.27
N ILE A 52 -15.24 -15.41 -11.62
CA ILE A 52 -13.92 -14.90 -11.95
C ILE A 52 -13.53 -15.38 -13.34
N PHE A 53 -13.23 -14.44 -14.23
CA PHE A 53 -12.79 -14.73 -15.58
C PHE A 53 -11.30 -15.09 -15.61
N ASP A 54 -10.47 -14.22 -15.05
CA ASP A 54 -9.03 -14.41 -14.91
C ASP A 54 -8.47 -13.50 -13.80
N PHE A 55 -7.15 -13.56 -13.62
CA PHE A 55 -6.43 -12.67 -12.72
C PHE A 55 -5.45 -11.81 -13.52
N ARG A 56 -5.38 -10.53 -13.18
CA ARG A 56 -4.32 -9.68 -13.71
C ARG A 56 -2.97 -10.14 -13.18
N HIS A 57 -1.90 -9.70 -13.88
CA HIS A 57 -0.56 -9.82 -13.35
C HIS A 57 -0.50 -9.22 -11.94
N GLU A 58 0.30 -9.83 -11.11
CA GLU A 58 0.60 -9.34 -9.77
C GLU A 58 1.00 -7.87 -9.81
N ARG A 59 0.38 -7.08 -8.97
CA ARG A 59 0.70 -5.66 -8.78
C ARG A 59 1.17 -5.42 -7.37
N SER A 60 2.08 -4.47 -7.24
CA SER A 60 2.60 -4.04 -5.95
C SER A 60 2.32 -2.56 -5.71
N TRP A 61 2.10 -2.21 -4.45
CA TRP A 61 1.92 -0.86 -3.97
C TRP A 61 2.79 -0.61 -2.77
N ARG A 62 3.42 0.54 -2.75
CA ARG A 62 4.11 1.05 -1.58
C ARG A 62 3.10 1.46 -0.52
N HIS A 63 3.23 0.91 0.68
CA HIS A 63 2.41 1.25 1.84
C HIS A 63 3.25 2.00 2.88
N LEU A 64 2.60 2.47 3.96
CA LEU A 64 3.28 3.09 5.08
C LEU A 64 4.31 2.14 5.69
N ASP A 65 5.48 2.66 6.02
CA ASP A 65 6.55 1.88 6.61
C ASP A 65 6.18 1.37 7.99
N MET A 66 6.60 0.16 8.28
CA MET A 66 6.55 -0.42 9.61
C MET A 66 7.94 -0.29 10.24
N TRP A 67 8.12 0.73 11.08
CA TRP A 67 9.42 1.10 11.64
C TRP A 67 10.46 1.35 10.53
N GLN A 68 11.59 0.65 10.55
CA GLN A 68 12.61 0.75 9.51
C GLN A 68 12.28 -0.01 8.22
N TYR A 69 11.27 -0.90 8.25
CA TYR A 69 10.93 -1.73 7.10
C TYR A 69 10.00 -1.01 6.15
N LYS A 70 10.33 -1.06 4.88
CA LYS A 70 9.44 -0.65 3.80
C LYS A 70 8.34 -1.69 3.62
N THR A 71 7.11 -1.27 3.61
CA THR A 71 5.97 -2.16 3.43
C THR A 71 5.47 -2.11 2.00
N ILE A 72 5.41 -3.27 1.36
CA ILE A 72 4.94 -3.45 0.00
C ILE A 72 3.74 -4.38 0.02
N LEU A 73 2.61 -3.90 -0.50
CA LEU A 73 1.42 -4.71 -0.70
C LEU A 73 1.46 -5.31 -2.09
N GLU A 74 1.19 -6.60 -2.19
CA GLU A 74 1.14 -7.33 -3.45
C GLU A 74 -0.20 -8.04 -3.58
N ALA A 75 -0.78 -8.02 -4.76
CA ALA A 75 -2.03 -8.72 -5.01
C ALA A 75 -2.20 -9.12 -6.46
N ARG A 76 -2.84 -10.27 -6.66
CA ARG A 76 -3.41 -10.70 -7.94
C ARG A 76 -4.86 -10.27 -7.99
N ILE A 77 -5.19 -9.40 -8.91
CA ILE A 77 -6.52 -8.79 -8.99
C ILE A 77 -7.42 -9.64 -9.86
N PRO A 78 -8.53 -10.19 -9.33
CA PRO A 78 -9.49 -10.92 -10.13
C PRO A 78 -10.26 -9.97 -11.05
N ARG A 79 -10.57 -10.46 -12.25
CA ARG A 79 -11.37 -9.77 -13.25
C ARG A 79 -12.64 -10.56 -13.55
N TYR A 80 -13.67 -9.86 -13.93
CA TYR A 80 -14.97 -10.42 -14.30
C TYR A 80 -15.53 -9.71 -15.52
N HIS A 81 -16.45 -10.37 -16.22
CA HIS A 81 -17.20 -9.80 -17.32
C HIS A 81 -18.51 -9.21 -16.83
N ASP A 82 -18.74 -7.93 -17.14
CA ASP A 82 -20.02 -7.27 -16.98
C ASP A 82 -20.54 -6.90 -18.38
N GLY A 83 -21.25 -7.86 -18.99
CA GLY A 83 -21.60 -7.77 -20.41
C GLY A 83 -20.37 -7.93 -21.31
N GLU A 84 -20.07 -6.93 -22.11
CA GLU A 84 -18.89 -6.92 -23.00
C GLU A 84 -17.64 -6.31 -22.34
N GLU A 85 -17.80 -5.69 -21.17
CA GLU A 85 -16.70 -5.04 -20.46
C GLU A 85 -16.02 -5.99 -19.46
N VAL A 86 -14.69 -5.92 -19.43
CA VAL A 86 -13.88 -6.61 -18.40
C VAL A 86 -13.54 -5.64 -17.29
N LYS A 87 -14.07 -5.92 -16.10
CA LYS A 87 -13.84 -5.11 -14.91
C LYS A 87 -12.93 -5.84 -13.91
N SER A 88 -12.25 -5.07 -13.09
CA SER A 88 -11.36 -5.58 -12.04
C SER A 88 -11.90 -5.22 -10.67
N VAL A 89 -11.72 -6.11 -9.71
CA VAL A 89 -12.08 -5.85 -8.31
C VAL A 89 -11.12 -4.82 -7.70
N ALA A 90 -11.65 -3.94 -6.87
CA ALA A 90 -10.82 -2.98 -6.14
C ALA A 90 -10.03 -3.69 -5.03
N VAL A 91 -8.75 -3.39 -4.95
CA VAL A 91 -7.87 -3.88 -3.86
C VAL A 91 -7.96 -2.90 -2.69
N PRO A 92 -8.12 -3.40 -1.44
CA PRO A 92 -8.15 -2.54 -0.26
C PRO A 92 -6.86 -1.71 -0.17
N ARG A 93 -7.01 -0.45 0.18
CA ARG A 93 -5.89 0.51 0.32
C ARG A 93 -5.15 0.87 -0.97
N ALA A 94 -5.36 0.16 -2.06
CA ALA A 94 -4.76 0.49 -3.34
C ALA A 94 -5.56 1.58 -4.08
N LEU A 95 -4.84 2.50 -4.69
CA LEU A 95 -5.44 3.47 -5.58
C LEU A 95 -5.32 3.01 -7.04
N PRO A 96 -6.34 3.23 -7.86
CA PRO A 96 -6.24 2.98 -9.29
C PRO A 96 -5.17 3.89 -9.89
N ASN A 97 -4.34 3.33 -10.78
CA ASN A 97 -3.28 4.03 -11.49
C ASN A 97 -2.17 4.63 -10.60
N SER A 98 -2.07 4.24 -9.34
CA SER A 98 -1.00 4.62 -8.43
C SER A 98 -0.13 3.42 -8.05
N ARG A 99 1.12 3.68 -7.72
CA ARG A 99 2.04 2.71 -7.10
C ARG A 99 2.07 2.81 -5.59
N MET A 100 1.34 3.77 -5.03
CA MET A 100 1.24 4.02 -3.60
C MET A 100 -0.15 3.63 -3.10
N SER A 101 -0.21 3.18 -1.85
CA SER A 101 -1.50 3.00 -1.18
C SER A 101 -2.12 4.36 -0.86
N TRP A 102 -3.42 4.38 -0.66
CA TRP A 102 -4.15 5.59 -0.29
C TRP A 102 -3.59 6.27 0.97
N LEU A 103 -3.20 5.47 1.97
CA LEU A 103 -2.61 6.01 3.20
C LEU A 103 -1.23 6.61 2.96
N MET A 104 -0.43 6.02 2.08
CA MET A 104 0.88 6.55 1.74
C MET A 104 0.76 7.87 0.99
N GLU A 105 -0.14 7.98 0.02
CA GLU A 105 -0.39 9.25 -0.68
C GLU A 105 -0.94 10.34 0.24
N LYS A 106 -1.83 9.97 1.18
CA LYS A 106 -2.36 10.91 2.15
C LYS A 106 -1.27 11.42 3.08
N ASN A 107 -0.36 10.56 3.52
CA ASN A 107 0.75 10.93 4.37
C ASN A 107 1.71 11.90 3.65
N ASP A 108 2.00 11.62 2.37
CA ASP A 108 2.86 12.49 1.55
C ASP A 108 2.23 13.88 1.34
N ARG A 109 0.93 13.96 1.09
CA ARG A 109 0.22 15.24 0.96
C ARG A 109 0.18 16.05 2.25
N ASN A 110 0.20 15.38 3.40
CA ASN A 110 0.23 16.01 4.73
C ASN A 110 1.65 16.27 5.23
N ALA A 111 2.67 16.00 4.42
CA ALA A 111 4.05 16.32 4.75
C ALA A 111 4.20 17.83 5.03
N PRO A 112 5.00 18.22 6.04
CA PRO A 112 5.14 19.62 6.41
C PRO A 112 5.55 20.49 5.23
N LEU A 113 4.90 21.64 5.10
CA LEU A 113 5.12 22.58 3.99
C LEU A 113 6.55 23.05 3.83
N TYR A 114 7.38 22.96 4.87
CA TYR A 114 8.80 23.33 4.77
C TYR A 114 9.59 22.46 3.78
N GLN A 115 9.10 21.24 3.47
CA GLN A 115 9.69 20.38 2.44
C GLN A 115 9.39 20.85 1.00
N LYS A 116 8.41 21.74 0.84
CA LYS A 116 8.03 22.29 -0.48
C LYS A 116 8.64 23.67 -0.76
N SER A 117 9.14 24.36 0.27
CA SER A 117 9.70 25.70 0.14
C SER A 117 11.19 25.72 -0.22
N ASP A 118 11.83 24.55 -0.29
CA ASP A 118 13.26 24.44 -0.47
C ASP A 118 13.75 24.57 -1.92
N LYS A 119 12.91 25.09 -2.81
CA LYS A 119 13.39 25.37 -4.18
C LYS A 119 14.48 26.43 -4.23
N ASP A 120 14.63 27.23 -3.17
CA ASP A 120 15.65 28.28 -3.08
C ASP A 120 16.73 28.01 -2.02
N CYS A 121 16.61 26.89 -1.30
CA CYS A 121 17.57 26.54 -0.27
C CYS A 121 18.45 25.40 -0.75
N THR A 122 19.68 25.70 -1.09
CA THR A 122 20.71 24.71 -1.47
C THR A 122 21.23 23.88 -0.29
N SER A 123 20.60 23.99 0.86
CA SER A 123 20.96 23.23 2.07
C SER A 123 20.28 21.87 2.08
N SER A 124 21.06 20.86 2.34
CA SER A 124 20.61 19.49 2.56
C SER A 124 19.58 19.41 3.68
N PRO A 125 18.61 18.49 3.60
CA PRO A 125 17.69 18.26 4.70
C PRO A 125 18.45 17.90 5.98
N PRO A 126 17.89 18.18 7.17
CA PRO A 126 18.54 17.84 8.42
C PRO A 126 18.81 16.33 8.46
N TYR A 127 20.05 15.97 8.56
CA TYR A 127 20.47 14.58 8.69
C TYR A 127 21.23 14.37 9.99
N PHE A 128 21.09 13.19 10.49
CA PHE A 128 21.75 12.76 11.69
C PHE A 128 23.22 12.44 11.39
N ARG A 129 24.15 13.13 12.03
CA ARG A 129 25.57 12.79 12.03
C ARG A 129 26.12 12.90 13.44
N ALA A 130 26.66 11.78 13.93
CA ALA A 130 27.37 11.70 15.20
C ALA A 130 26.60 12.22 16.42
N GLY A 131 25.33 11.83 16.59
CA GLY A 131 24.57 12.10 17.82
C GLY A 131 24.15 13.54 18.06
N THR A 132 24.41 14.45 17.13
CA THR A 132 24.06 15.86 17.25
C THR A 132 23.08 16.29 16.15
N TRP A 133 21.96 16.83 16.56
CA TRP A 133 21.02 17.51 15.66
C TRP A 133 21.62 18.84 15.22
N ARG A 134 21.91 19.00 13.96
CA ARG A 134 22.21 20.32 13.39
C ARG A 134 21.05 20.77 12.53
N TYR A 135 20.46 21.87 12.94
CA TYR A 135 19.52 22.58 12.08
C TYR A 135 20.34 23.42 11.09
N ALA A 136 20.12 23.19 9.82
CA ALA A 136 20.57 24.12 8.80
C ALA A 136 19.70 25.37 8.90
N SER A 137 20.22 26.46 9.40
CA SER A 137 19.53 27.74 9.33
C SER A 137 19.63 28.26 7.90
N CYS A 138 18.52 28.32 7.20
CA CYS A 138 18.40 29.16 6.03
C CYS A 138 18.45 30.63 6.45
N ARG A 139 19.44 31.35 6.03
CA ARG A 139 19.45 32.81 6.09
C ARG A 139 18.85 33.37 4.82
#